data_a6637a129467cf86a834483dec9d2d6f
#
_entry.id   a6637a129467cf86a834483dec9d2d6f
#
_cell.length_a   1.000
_cell.length_b   1.000
_cell.length_c   1.000
_cell.angle_alpha   90.00
_cell.angle_beta   90.00
_cell.angle_gamma   90.00
#
_symmetry.space_group_name_H-M   'P 1'
#
loop_
_entity.id
_entity.type
_entity.pdbx_description
1 polymer ?
#
loop_
_entity_poly.entity_id
_entity_poly.type
_entity_poly.pdbx_seq_one_letter_code
_entity_poly.pdbx_strand_id
1 'polypeptide(L)'
;MAGSLFACFVLNSEFAYDLGFLSVVIAVGVSMLCGLLIGLCHVYLKIPSFMASFAFMYICKGIGMVSYQGHPPTIKDPVITALPTTTFLGIPFITWVAIVMFLLCFFIQEYTAFGRHIYAVGTNENIPRSVGVSVEKVKIGVFTLAGFLFGVAGVIGAIRLGQGQIAIGDDKMFPAQAAV
;
A
#
# COMPACT_ATOMS: atom_id res chain seq x y z
N MET A 1 4.01 0.29 4.54
CA MET A 1 4.79 -0.69 5.32
C MET A 1 4.26 -2.12 5.18
N ALA A 2 3.03 -2.45 5.60
CA ALA A 2 2.49 -3.80 5.42
C ALA A 2 2.55 -4.29 3.96
N GLY A 3 2.24 -3.44 3.00
CA GLY A 3 2.28 -3.76 1.58
C GLY A 3 3.66 -4.13 1.04
N SER A 4 4.73 -3.49 1.51
CA SER A 4 6.09 -3.83 1.08
C SER A 4 6.54 -5.19 1.60
N LEU A 5 6.16 -5.54 2.82
CA LEU A 5 6.48 -6.83 3.41
C LEU A 5 5.72 -7.97 2.73
N PHE A 6 4.43 -7.77 2.46
CA PHE A 6 3.65 -8.75 1.73
C PHE A 6 4.07 -8.86 0.26
N ALA A 7 4.42 -7.75 -0.39
CA ALA A 7 4.98 -7.77 -1.73
C ALA A 7 6.26 -8.61 -1.79
N CYS A 8 7.15 -8.44 -0.81
CA CYS A 8 8.39 -9.21 -0.72
C CYS A 8 8.12 -10.69 -0.40
N PHE A 9 7.15 -10.98 0.45
CA PHE A 9 6.77 -12.36 0.77
C PHE A 9 6.21 -13.11 -0.44
N VAL A 10 5.32 -12.47 -1.20
CA VAL A 10 4.74 -13.06 -2.40
C VAL A 10 5.78 -13.18 -3.52
N LEU A 11 6.67 -12.20 -3.67
CA LEU A 11 7.76 -12.23 -4.66
C LEU A 11 8.85 -13.29 -4.33
N ASN A 12 8.94 -13.73 -3.08
CA ASN A 12 9.91 -14.76 -2.65
C ASN A 12 9.34 -16.18 -2.61
N SER A 13 8.03 -16.37 -2.69
CA SER A 13 7.51 -17.72 -2.79
C SER A 13 7.98 -18.34 -4.10
N GLU A 14 8.42 -19.61 -4.05
CA GLU A 14 8.84 -20.35 -5.27
C GLU A 14 7.71 -20.35 -6.34
N PHE A 15 6.48 -20.14 -5.93
CA PHE A 15 5.31 -19.95 -6.77
C PHE A 15 5.36 -18.65 -7.62
N ALA A 16 6.11 -17.64 -7.19
CA ALA A 16 6.22 -16.35 -7.90
C ALA A 16 7.24 -16.40 -9.03
N TYR A 17 8.12 -17.40 -9.07
CA TYR A 17 9.17 -17.52 -10.08
C TYR A 17 8.58 -17.77 -11.49
N ASP A 18 7.43 -18.44 -11.58
CA ASP A 18 6.74 -18.71 -12.84
C ASP A 18 5.68 -17.63 -13.20
N LEU A 19 5.33 -16.74 -12.25
CA LEU A 19 4.21 -15.82 -12.41
C LEU A 19 4.61 -14.38 -12.80
N GLY A 20 5.89 -14.01 -12.74
CA GLY A 20 6.41 -12.70 -13.19
C GLY A 20 5.53 -11.51 -12.74
N PHE A 21 4.87 -10.85 -13.68
CA PHE A 21 4.00 -9.70 -13.42
C PHE A 21 2.79 -10.00 -12.51
N LEU A 22 2.30 -11.24 -12.50
CA LEU A 22 1.16 -11.65 -11.68
C LEU A 22 1.49 -11.58 -10.17
N SER A 23 2.75 -11.81 -9.80
CA SER A 23 3.22 -11.70 -8.40
C SER A 23 3.07 -10.27 -7.85
N VAL A 24 3.31 -9.27 -8.70
CA VAL A 24 3.11 -7.86 -8.37
C VAL A 24 1.62 -7.57 -8.11
N VAL A 25 0.73 -8.08 -8.95
CA VAL A 25 -0.72 -7.89 -8.79
C VAL A 25 -1.21 -8.54 -7.49
N ILE A 26 -0.74 -9.76 -7.18
CA ILE A 26 -1.09 -10.46 -5.94
C ILE A 26 -0.58 -9.67 -4.72
N ALA A 27 0.65 -9.18 -4.74
CA ALA A 27 1.23 -8.39 -3.65
C ALA A 27 0.43 -7.11 -3.37
N VAL A 28 0.03 -6.39 -4.42
CA VAL A 28 -0.82 -5.19 -4.30
C VAL A 28 -2.21 -5.58 -3.79
N GLY A 29 -2.78 -6.70 -4.27
CA GLY A 29 -4.07 -7.21 -3.80
C GLY A 29 -4.08 -7.55 -2.32
N VAL A 30 -3.04 -8.22 -1.83
CA VAL A 30 -2.89 -8.53 -0.39
C VAL A 30 -2.75 -7.26 0.44
N SER A 31 -1.99 -6.28 -0.03
CA SER A 31 -1.88 -4.99 0.65
C SER A 31 -3.21 -4.23 0.70
N MET A 32 -3.99 -4.29 -0.38
CA MET A 32 -5.35 -3.73 -0.43
C MET A 32 -6.28 -4.42 0.57
N LEU A 33 -6.20 -5.76 0.71
CA LEU A 33 -6.95 -6.52 1.72
C LEU A 33 -6.56 -6.12 3.14
N CYS A 34 -5.28 -5.91 3.43
CA CYS A 34 -4.84 -5.40 4.73
C CYS A 34 -5.43 -4.02 5.01
N GLY A 35 -5.45 -3.12 4.03
CA GLY A 35 -6.09 -1.81 4.15
C GLY A 35 -7.58 -1.92 4.45
N LEU A 36 -8.28 -2.84 3.76
CA LEU A 36 -9.69 -3.13 4.00
C LEU A 36 -9.93 -3.64 5.43
N LEU A 37 -9.11 -4.58 5.91
CA LEU A 37 -9.21 -5.10 7.27
C LEU A 37 -9.00 -4.01 8.33
N ILE A 38 -8.01 -3.13 8.14
CA ILE A 38 -7.79 -1.97 9.02
C ILE A 38 -9.03 -1.07 9.04
N GLY A 39 -9.61 -0.78 7.87
CA GLY A 39 -10.83 0.00 7.74
C GLY A 39 -12.02 -0.63 8.45
N LEU A 40 -12.22 -1.94 8.32
CA LEU A 40 -13.26 -2.69 9.02
C LEU A 40 -13.05 -2.63 10.53
N CYS A 41 -11.84 -2.87 11.02
CA CYS A 41 -11.52 -2.77 12.45
C CYS A 41 -11.81 -1.37 12.99
N HIS A 42 -11.41 -0.32 12.26
CA HIS A 42 -11.67 1.05 12.67
C HIS A 42 -13.17 1.37 12.77
N VAL A 43 -13.96 0.95 11.78
CA VAL A 43 -15.39 1.28 11.69
C VAL A 43 -16.23 0.45 12.64
N TYR A 44 -16.04 -0.88 12.67
CA TYR A 44 -16.90 -1.78 13.45
C TYR A 44 -16.47 -1.94 14.91
N LEU A 45 -15.16 -2.01 15.17
CA LEU A 45 -14.63 -2.13 16.53
C LEU A 45 -14.44 -0.76 17.20
N LYS A 46 -14.66 0.36 16.44
CA LYS A 46 -14.48 1.74 16.93
C LYS A 46 -13.08 2.00 17.53
N ILE A 47 -12.09 1.25 17.08
CA ILE A 47 -10.70 1.41 17.50
C ILE A 47 -10.12 2.63 16.78
N PRO A 48 -9.35 3.50 17.44
CA PRO A 48 -8.64 4.59 16.77
C PRO A 48 -7.81 4.07 15.60
N SER A 49 -7.91 4.71 14.43
CA SER A 49 -7.25 4.27 13.20
C SER A 49 -5.74 4.09 13.34
N PHE A 50 -5.11 4.95 14.15
CA PHE A 50 -3.70 4.85 14.48
C PHE A 50 -3.33 3.52 15.15
N MET A 51 -4.09 3.10 16.19
CA MET A 51 -3.85 1.84 16.90
C MET A 51 -4.05 0.64 15.99
N ALA A 52 -5.12 0.63 15.18
CA ALA A 52 -5.37 -0.44 14.23
C ALA A 52 -4.23 -0.56 13.20
N SER A 53 -3.77 0.56 12.64
CA SER A 53 -2.67 0.57 11.67
C SER A 53 -1.35 0.07 12.26
N PHE A 54 -1.03 0.45 13.49
CA PHE A 54 0.16 -0.04 14.21
C PHE A 54 0.08 -1.55 14.49
N ALA A 55 -1.05 -2.03 14.98
CA ALA A 55 -1.24 -3.46 15.23
C ALA A 55 -1.03 -4.28 13.96
N PHE A 56 -1.66 -3.89 12.85
CA PHE A 56 -1.46 -4.55 11.55
C PHE A 56 -0.02 -4.46 11.05
N MET A 57 0.67 -3.35 11.28
CA MET A 57 2.09 -3.22 10.93
C MET A 57 2.95 -4.27 11.66
N TYR A 58 2.76 -4.44 12.96
CA TYR A 58 3.52 -5.43 13.74
C TYR A 58 3.14 -6.87 13.39
N ILE A 59 1.87 -7.15 13.14
CA ILE A 59 1.42 -8.46 12.66
C ILE A 59 2.13 -8.80 11.34
N CYS A 60 2.13 -7.89 10.36
CA CYS A 60 2.81 -8.10 9.10
C CYS A 60 4.32 -8.26 9.24
N LYS A 61 4.96 -7.48 10.14
CA LYS A 61 6.39 -7.66 10.46
C LYS A 61 6.67 -9.03 11.06
N GLY A 62 5.83 -9.49 12.01
CA GLY A 62 5.97 -10.81 12.61
C GLY A 62 5.86 -11.93 11.58
N ILE A 63 4.87 -11.87 10.69
CA ILE A 63 4.71 -12.83 9.59
C ILE A 63 5.95 -12.80 8.67
N GLY A 64 6.44 -11.62 8.32
CA GLY A 64 7.63 -11.45 7.51
C GLY A 64 8.87 -12.08 8.16
N MET A 65 9.09 -11.85 9.46
CA MET A 65 10.24 -12.42 10.20
C MET A 65 10.22 -13.95 10.21
N VAL A 66 9.05 -14.55 10.45
CA VAL A 66 8.90 -16.01 10.45
C VAL A 66 9.18 -16.59 9.05
N SER A 67 8.73 -15.90 8.01
CA SER A 67 8.87 -16.36 6.63
C SER A 67 10.31 -16.23 6.09
N TYR A 68 11.09 -15.26 6.57
CA TYR A 68 12.43 -15.01 6.05
C TYR A 68 13.52 -15.94 6.61
N GLN A 69 13.27 -16.66 7.70
CA GLN A 69 14.27 -17.57 8.32
C GLN A 69 15.67 -16.96 8.41
N GLY A 70 15.78 -15.63 8.60
CA GLY A 70 17.03 -14.91 8.74
C GLY A 70 17.73 -14.46 7.44
N HIS A 71 17.20 -14.79 6.26
CA HIS A 71 17.77 -14.37 4.98
C HIS A 71 16.77 -13.55 4.19
N PRO A 72 17.05 -12.27 3.83
CA PRO A 72 16.17 -11.48 3.01
C PRO A 72 16.07 -12.11 1.61
N PRO A 73 14.84 -12.31 1.09
CA PRO A 73 14.63 -12.85 -0.24
C PRO A 73 15.16 -11.89 -1.31
N THR A 74 15.94 -12.41 -2.21
CA THR A 74 16.45 -11.67 -3.37
C THR A 74 15.54 -11.89 -4.56
N ILE A 75 15.19 -10.82 -5.26
CA ILE A 75 14.41 -10.88 -6.50
C ILE A 75 15.34 -11.41 -7.60
N LYS A 76 15.06 -12.62 -8.10
CA LYS A 76 15.89 -13.28 -9.13
C LYS A 76 15.42 -13.02 -10.56
N ASP A 77 14.22 -12.46 -10.75
CA ASP A 77 13.66 -12.17 -12.07
C ASP A 77 14.42 -11.03 -12.77
N PRO A 78 15.08 -11.31 -13.93
CA PRO A 78 15.84 -10.30 -14.65
C PRO A 78 14.97 -9.17 -15.18
N VAL A 79 13.69 -9.44 -15.52
CA VAL A 79 12.76 -8.46 -16.05
C VAL A 79 12.37 -7.45 -14.98
N ILE A 80 12.06 -7.92 -13.77
CA ILE A 80 11.66 -7.08 -12.65
C ILE A 80 12.86 -6.26 -12.13
N THR A 81 14.04 -6.86 -12.10
CA THR A 81 15.27 -6.20 -11.63
C THR A 81 15.77 -5.14 -12.61
N ALA A 82 15.43 -5.23 -13.89
CA ALA A 82 15.79 -4.23 -14.91
C ALA A 82 14.86 -3.00 -14.91
N LEU A 83 13.67 -3.08 -14.31
CA LEU A 83 12.69 -1.97 -14.30
C LEU A 83 13.23 -0.66 -13.70
N PRO A 84 14.03 -0.66 -12.59
CA PRO A 84 14.56 0.59 -12.04
C PRO A 84 15.61 1.26 -12.93
N THR A 85 16.31 0.47 -13.76
CA THR A 85 17.39 0.96 -14.64
C THR A 85 16.86 1.37 -16.01
N THR A 86 15.64 0.99 -16.37
CA THR A 86 15.04 1.43 -17.64
C THR A 86 14.63 2.90 -17.54
N THR A 87 15.17 3.70 -18.45
CA THR A 87 14.79 5.10 -18.62
C THR A 87 13.92 5.25 -19.86
N PHE A 88 12.75 5.85 -19.69
CA PHE A 88 11.87 6.22 -20.79
C PHE A 88 11.85 7.75 -20.90
N LEU A 89 12.21 8.31 -22.07
CA LEU A 89 12.38 9.75 -22.28
C LEU A 89 13.38 10.43 -21.29
N GLY A 90 14.43 9.73 -20.86
CA GLY A 90 15.40 10.25 -19.91
C GLY A 90 14.94 10.27 -18.43
N ILE A 91 13.74 9.77 -18.14
CA ILE A 91 13.17 9.72 -16.80
C ILE A 91 13.08 8.23 -16.37
N PRO A 92 13.46 7.87 -15.12
CA PRO A 92 13.31 6.52 -14.62
C PRO A 92 11.86 6.03 -14.69
N PHE A 93 11.64 4.78 -15.06
CA PHE A 93 10.30 4.18 -15.16
C PHE A 93 9.47 4.33 -13.88
N ILE A 94 10.13 4.25 -12.72
CA ILE A 94 9.50 4.43 -11.39
C ILE A 94 8.80 5.80 -11.27
N THR A 95 9.38 6.85 -11.84
CA THR A 95 8.78 8.19 -11.81
C THR A 95 7.49 8.25 -12.61
N TRP A 96 7.42 7.54 -13.73
CA TRP A 96 6.20 7.43 -14.51
C TRP A 96 5.08 6.74 -13.75
N VAL A 97 5.40 5.66 -13.02
CA VAL A 97 4.42 4.99 -12.15
C VAL A 97 3.91 5.95 -11.07
N ALA A 98 4.78 6.75 -10.46
CA ALA A 98 4.39 7.74 -9.45
C ALA A 98 3.46 8.81 -10.05
N ILE A 99 3.75 9.31 -11.26
CA ILE A 99 2.91 10.28 -11.97
C ILE A 99 1.53 9.68 -12.26
N VAL A 100 1.48 8.45 -12.77
CA VAL A 100 0.21 7.76 -13.06
C VAL A 100 -0.61 7.57 -11.79
N MET A 101 0.01 7.16 -10.67
CA MET A 101 -0.68 7.02 -9.39
C MET A 101 -1.18 8.36 -8.85
N PHE A 102 -0.41 9.42 -9.00
CA PHE A 102 -0.83 10.77 -8.64
C PHE A 102 -2.05 11.22 -9.44
N LEU A 103 -2.00 11.06 -10.76
CA LEU A 103 -3.12 11.40 -11.64
C LEU A 103 -4.36 10.58 -11.34
N LEU A 104 -4.21 9.30 -11.02
CA LEU A 104 -5.31 8.42 -10.63
C LEU A 104 -5.96 8.90 -9.32
N CYS A 105 -5.17 9.25 -8.31
CA CYS A 105 -5.68 9.79 -7.06
C CYS A 105 -6.37 11.14 -7.27
N PHE A 106 -5.77 12.02 -8.08
CA PHE A 106 -6.36 13.32 -8.44
C PHE A 106 -7.70 13.13 -9.16
N PHE A 107 -7.76 12.21 -10.13
CA PHE A 107 -8.99 11.90 -10.84
C PHE A 107 -10.07 11.36 -9.90
N ILE A 108 -9.72 10.43 -9.00
CA ILE A 108 -10.67 9.89 -8.01
C ILE A 108 -11.20 11.01 -7.12
N GLN A 109 -10.32 11.90 -6.65
CA GLN A 109 -10.69 12.98 -5.73
C GLN A 109 -11.60 14.00 -6.39
N GLU A 110 -11.27 14.46 -7.60
CA GLU A 110 -11.96 15.59 -8.25
C GLU A 110 -13.19 15.16 -9.03
N TYR A 111 -13.10 14.05 -9.75
CA TYR A 111 -14.14 13.67 -10.73
C TYR A 111 -15.10 12.59 -10.25
N THR A 112 -14.83 11.91 -9.12
CA THR A 112 -15.72 10.84 -8.65
C THR A 112 -16.64 11.29 -7.51
N ALA A 113 -17.79 10.61 -7.40
CA ALA A 113 -18.69 10.78 -6.25
C ALA A 113 -18.02 10.40 -4.93
N PHE A 114 -17.10 9.42 -4.99
CA PHE A 114 -16.33 8.97 -3.84
C PHE A 114 -15.42 10.07 -3.28
N GLY A 115 -14.73 10.83 -4.13
CA GLY A 115 -13.91 11.97 -3.72
C GLY A 115 -14.73 13.07 -3.03
N ARG A 116 -15.90 13.40 -3.58
CA ARG A 116 -16.81 14.37 -2.94
C ARG A 116 -17.29 13.89 -1.56
N HIS A 117 -17.58 12.60 -1.41
CA HIS A 117 -17.98 12.03 -0.13
C HIS A 117 -16.83 12.04 0.88
N ILE A 118 -15.59 11.79 0.45
CA ILE A 118 -14.39 11.88 1.32
C ILE A 118 -14.27 13.29 1.88
N TYR A 119 -14.37 14.29 1.03
CA TYR A 119 -14.27 15.69 1.44
C TYR A 119 -15.40 16.09 2.43
N ALA A 120 -16.63 15.69 2.13
CA ALA A 120 -17.77 15.97 2.99
C ALA A 120 -17.64 15.32 4.38
N VAL A 121 -17.22 14.05 4.42
CA VAL A 121 -16.99 13.31 5.69
C VAL A 121 -15.83 13.90 6.48
N GLY A 122 -14.78 14.37 5.80
CA GLY A 122 -13.61 14.99 6.42
C GLY A 122 -13.93 16.31 7.11
N THR A 123 -14.90 17.07 6.58
CA THR A 123 -15.30 18.37 7.16
C THR A 123 -16.20 18.19 8.37
N ASN A 124 -17.25 17.36 8.25
CA ASN A 124 -18.18 17.08 9.36
C ASN A 124 -18.95 15.78 9.08
N GLU A 125 -18.79 14.77 9.90
CA GLU A 125 -19.45 13.46 9.72
C GLU A 125 -20.98 13.48 9.82
N ASN A 126 -21.56 14.48 10.51
CA ASN A 126 -23.01 14.56 10.71
C ASN A 126 -23.76 15.02 9.45
N ILE A 127 -23.13 15.86 8.63
CA ILE A 127 -23.76 16.41 7.42
C ILE A 127 -24.01 15.31 6.37
N PRO A 128 -23.05 14.47 5.98
CA PRO A 128 -23.28 13.36 5.05
C PRO A 128 -24.29 12.34 5.56
N ARG A 129 -24.32 12.08 6.87
CA ARG A 129 -25.31 11.17 7.48
C ARG A 129 -26.74 11.66 7.34
N SER A 130 -26.99 12.95 7.48
CA SER A 130 -28.33 13.51 7.34
C SER A 130 -28.86 13.48 5.91
N VAL A 131 -27.97 13.36 4.91
CA VAL A 131 -28.31 13.24 3.48
C VAL A 131 -28.26 11.77 3.01
N GLY A 132 -28.16 10.79 3.93
CA GLY A 132 -28.21 9.36 3.62
C GLY A 132 -26.90 8.75 3.11
N VAL A 133 -25.78 9.48 3.19
CA VAL A 133 -24.46 8.93 2.82
C VAL A 133 -23.92 8.06 3.96
N SER A 134 -23.57 6.82 3.67
CA SER A 134 -22.97 5.90 4.66
C SER A 134 -21.50 6.25 4.92
N VAL A 135 -21.24 6.98 6.01
CA VAL A 135 -19.91 7.40 6.44
C VAL A 135 -18.98 6.20 6.63
N GLU A 136 -19.52 5.09 7.11
CA GLU A 136 -18.81 3.83 7.33
C GLU A 136 -18.20 3.29 6.04
N LYS A 137 -18.98 3.24 4.95
CA LYS A 137 -18.50 2.77 3.64
C LYS A 137 -17.43 3.69 3.06
N VAL A 138 -17.57 4.99 3.25
CA VAL A 138 -16.56 5.97 2.79
C VAL A 138 -15.25 5.76 3.54
N LYS A 139 -15.28 5.61 4.86
CA LYS A 139 -14.08 5.34 5.66
C LYS A 139 -13.39 4.05 5.23
N ILE A 140 -14.13 2.94 5.10
CA ILE A 140 -13.58 1.67 4.63
C ILE A 140 -12.94 1.81 3.24
N GLY A 141 -13.62 2.52 2.32
CA GLY A 141 -13.10 2.78 0.99
C GLY A 141 -11.79 3.55 0.99
N VAL A 142 -11.64 4.55 1.86
CA VAL A 142 -10.40 5.33 2.01
C VAL A 142 -9.25 4.43 2.49
N PHE A 143 -9.47 3.59 3.51
CA PHE A 143 -8.44 2.66 3.99
C PHE A 143 -8.06 1.62 2.92
N THR A 144 -9.03 1.16 2.15
CA THR A 144 -8.78 0.21 1.05
C THR A 144 -7.96 0.86 -0.06
N LEU A 145 -8.27 2.10 -0.45
CA LEU A 145 -7.51 2.87 -1.42
C LEU A 145 -6.08 3.13 -0.92
N ALA A 146 -5.93 3.52 0.35
CA ALA A 146 -4.63 3.70 0.98
C ALA A 146 -3.81 2.40 0.97
N GLY A 147 -4.44 1.26 1.28
CA GLY A 147 -3.80 -0.07 1.19
C GLY A 147 -3.30 -0.39 -0.22
N PHE A 148 -4.08 -0.06 -1.25
CA PHE A 148 -3.67 -0.19 -2.64
C PHE A 148 -2.43 0.65 -2.97
N LEU A 149 -2.45 1.94 -2.62
CA LEU A 149 -1.33 2.85 -2.88
C LEU A 149 -0.05 2.42 -2.13
N PHE A 150 -0.18 2.00 -0.88
CA PHE A 150 0.94 1.47 -0.11
C PHE A 150 1.46 0.15 -0.67
N GLY A 151 0.60 -0.68 -1.25
CA GLY A 151 0.99 -1.90 -1.96
C GLY A 151 1.88 -1.59 -3.15
N VAL A 152 1.46 -0.66 -4.01
CA VAL A 152 2.24 -0.21 -5.16
C VAL A 152 3.58 0.38 -4.73
N ALA A 153 3.57 1.28 -3.74
CA ALA A 153 4.80 1.87 -3.20
C ALA A 153 5.74 0.82 -2.61
N GLY A 154 5.18 -0.20 -1.95
CA GLY A 154 5.94 -1.32 -1.39
C GLY A 154 6.63 -2.17 -2.45
N VAL A 155 5.92 -2.50 -3.52
CA VAL A 155 6.49 -3.23 -4.67
C VAL A 155 7.62 -2.44 -5.30
N ILE A 156 7.42 -1.15 -5.56
CA ILE A 156 8.46 -0.27 -6.12
C ILE A 156 9.68 -0.23 -5.20
N GLY A 157 9.46 -0.14 -3.88
CA GLY A 157 10.55 -0.17 -2.89
C GLY A 157 11.36 -1.46 -2.93
N ALA A 158 10.69 -2.62 -3.01
CA ALA A 158 11.32 -3.93 -3.10
C ALA A 158 12.12 -4.09 -4.40
N ILE A 159 11.54 -3.69 -5.54
CA ILE A 159 12.20 -3.74 -6.84
C ILE A 159 13.47 -2.87 -6.85
N ARG A 160 13.39 -1.66 -6.26
CA ARG A 160 14.53 -0.72 -6.20
C ARG A 160 15.70 -1.26 -5.38
N LEU A 161 15.43 -2.02 -4.33
CA LEU A 161 16.46 -2.61 -3.47
C LEU A 161 16.93 -3.99 -3.96
N GLY A 162 16.24 -4.60 -4.91
CA GLY A 162 16.52 -5.95 -5.42
C GLY A 162 16.33 -7.06 -4.36
N GLN A 163 15.80 -6.69 -3.20
CA GLN A 163 15.59 -7.63 -2.08
C GLN A 163 14.44 -7.19 -1.19
N GLY A 164 13.80 -8.16 -0.55
CA GLY A 164 12.75 -7.92 0.42
C GLY A 164 13.32 -7.57 1.79
N GLN A 165 13.32 -6.29 2.15
CA GLN A 165 13.76 -5.86 3.47
C GLN A 165 12.58 -5.51 4.37
N ILE A 166 12.55 -6.08 5.58
CA ILE A 166 11.55 -5.77 6.62
C ILE A 166 11.63 -4.29 7.04
N ALA A 167 12.83 -3.69 6.96
CA ALA A 167 13.10 -2.32 7.37
C ALA A 167 12.78 -1.23 6.31
N ILE A 168 12.36 -1.60 5.09
CA ILE A 168 12.12 -0.63 3.99
C ILE A 168 11.23 0.56 4.36
N GLY A 169 10.43 0.43 5.39
CA GLY A 169 9.55 1.50 5.81
C GLY A 169 9.92 2.16 7.14
N ASP A 170 10.79 1.55 7.94
CA ASP A 170 11.14 2.09 9.26
C ASP A 170 12.03 3.32 9.13
N ASP A 171 13.03 3.28 8.25
CA ASP A 171 13.97 4.39 8.03
C ASP A 171 13.31 5.66 7.51
N LYS A 172 12.14 5.55 6.88
CA LYS A 172 11.41 6.68 6.31
C LYS A 172 10.26 7.17 7.20
N MET A 173 9.92 6.43 8.23
CA MET A 173 8.81 6.77 9.12
C MET A 173 9.15 7.97 10.01
N PHE A 174 10.34 8.00 10.57
CA PHE A 174 10.80 9.08 11.45
C PHE A 174 10.92 10.44 10.75
N PRO A 175 11.58 10.56 9.58
CA PRO A 175 11.65 11.85 8.89
C PRO A 175 10.29 12.33 8.38
N ALA A 176 9.38 11.41 8.01
CA ALA A 176 8.04 11.79 7.60
C ALA A 176 7.19 12.35 8.77
N GLN A 177 7.38 11.81 9.99
CA GLN A 177 6.72 12.33 11.18
C GLN A 177 7.31 13.66 11.65
N ALA A 178 8.59 13.91 11.41
CA ALA A 178 9.25 15.16 11.76
C ALA A 178 8.92 16.31 10.78
N ALA A 179 8.34 16.01 9.61
CA ALA A 179 7.97 17.00 8.60
C ALA A 179 6.53 17.54 8.76
N VAL A 180 5.76 17.03 9.73
CA VAL A 180 4.40 17.47 10.09
C VAL A 180 4.44 18.33 11.34
#